data_21eab03982a0de4c885a4bcfee41cace
#
_entry.id   21eab03982a0de4c885a4bcfee41cace
#
_cell.length_a   1.000
_cell.length_b   1.000
_cell.length_c   1.000
_cell.angle_alpha   90.00
_cell.angle_beta   90.00
_cell.angle_gamma   90.00
#
_symmetry.space_group_name_H-M   'P 1'
#
loop_
_entity.id
_entity.type
_entity.pdbx_description
1 polymer ?
#
loop_
_entity_poly.entity_id
_entity_poly.type
_entity_poly.pdbx_seq_one_letter_code
_entity_poly.pdbx_strand_id
1 'polypeptide(L)'
;MTIGARGEITAQLAGAERRLCLTLGALAEIETGLELEGLSGLAERMRALSAQDLMVVLAALLRGGGETALAGELDRAGVEPREATEAVAKAFAAAAG
;
A
#
# COMPACT_ATOMS: atom_id res chain seq x y z
N MET A 1 1.21 18.55 14.04
CA MET A 1 1.48 17.96 13.79
C MET A 1 1.56 17.29 13.32
N THR A 2 1.68 16.95 12.81
CA THR A 2 1.79 16.21 12.30
C THR A 2 2.08 15.59 12.08
N ILE A 3 2.22 15.54 11.76
CA ILE A 3 2.51 14.98 11.30
C ILE A 3 2.46 14.12 10.69
N GLY A 4 2.82 14.25 9.87
CA GLY A 4 2.70 13.04 9.12
C GLY A 4 2.79 11.87 10.05
N ALA A 5 1.90 10.96 9.93
CA ALA A 5 1.93 9.78 10.74
C ALA A 5 3.28 9.09 10.55
N ARG A 6 3.78 8.47 11.61
CA ARG A 6 5.01 7.71 11.49
C ARG A 6 4.84 6.65 10.41
N GLY A 7 5.78 6.59 9.48
CA GLY A 7 5.70 5.66 8.39
C GLY A 7 4.90 6.12 7.19
N GLU A 8 4.39 7.34 7.23
CA GLU A 8 3.71 7.90 6.06
C GLU A 8 4.74 8.30 5.01
N ILE A 9 4.45 7.97 3.76
CA ILE A 9 5.32 8.38 2.66
C ILE A 9 4.47 9.00 1.56
N THR A 10 5.12 9.67 0.62
CA THR A 10 4.46 10.16 -0.57
C THR A 10 5.06 9.49 -1.79
N ALA A 11 4.26 9.32 -2.82
CA ALA A 11 4.69 8.73 -4.08
C ALA A 11 3.84 9.28 -5.20
N GLN A 12 4.43 9.32 -6.40
CA GLN A 12 3.69 9.73 -7.60
C GLN A 12 2.91 8.53 -8.12
N LEU A 13 1.60 8.66 -8.11
CA LEU A 13 0.71 7.59 -8.59
C LEU A 13 -0.45 8.23 -9.33
N ALA A 14 -0.73 7.72 -10.52
CA ALA A 14 -1.85 8.20 -11.33
C ALA A 14 -1.77 9.71 -11.54
N GLY A 15 -0.57 10.21 -11.81
CA GLY A 15 -0.37 11.61 -12.20
C GLY A 15 -0.36 12.62 -11.07
N ALA A 16 -0.33 12.20 -9.83
CA ALA A 16 -0.33 13.14 -8.70
C ALA A 16 0.43 12.55 -7.53
N GLU A 17 0.83 13.43 -6.63
CA GLU A 17 1.48 12.99 -5.40
C GLU A 17 0.43 12.43 -4.45
N ARG A 18 0.68 11.23 -3.96
CA ARG A 18 -0.26 10.53 -3.08
C ARG A 18 0.42 10.16 -1.78
N ARG A 19 -0.38 10.05 -0.72
CA ARG A 19 0.12 9.66 0.59
C ARG A 19 -0.23 8.20 0.85
N LEU A 20 0.75 7.46 1.34
CA LEU A 20 0.57 6.05 1.69
C LEU A 20 1.08 5.84 3.11
N CYS A 21 0.42 4.95 3.83
CA CYS A 21 0.86 4.66 5.20
C CYS A 21 0.43 3.26 5.58
N LEU A 22 1.36 2.48 6.12
CA LEU A 22 1.07 1.14 6.60
C LEU A 22 0.59 1.24 8.04
N THR A 23 -0.68 1.56 8.18
CA THR A 23 -1.32 1.61 9.49
C THR A 23 -1.72 0.21 9.91
N LEU A 24 -2.13 0.06 11.16
CA LEU A 24 -2.64 -1.23 11.62
C LEU A 24 -3.87 -1.64 10.82
N GLY A 25 -4.72 -0.67 10.49
CA GLY A 25 -5.87 -0.97 9.63
C GLY A 25 -5.47 -1.43 8.25
N ALA A 26 -4.43 -0.80 7.69
CA ALA A 26 -3.92 -1.23 6.38
C ALA A 26 -3.36 -2.64 6.46
N LEU A 27 -2.64 -2.96 7.54
CA LEU A 27 -2.13 -4.31 7.73
C LEU A 27 -3.25 -5.33 7.79
N ALA A 28 -4.32 -5.00 8.50
CA ALA A 28 -5.47 -5.89 8.60
C ALA A 28 -6.13 -6.11 7.24
N GLU A 29 -6.24 -5.05 6.44
CA GLU A 29 -6.78 -5.17 5.09
C GLU A 29 -5.92 -6.07 4.21
N ILE A 30 -4.60 -5.91 4.32
CA ILE A 30 -3.67 -6.72 3.55
C ILE A 30 -3.80 -8.18 3.95
N GLU A 31 -3.84 -8.44 5.25
CA GLU A 31 -3.98 -9.80 5.74
C GLU A 31 -5.24 -10.46 5.19
N THR A 32 -6.35 -9.77 5.25
CA THR A 32 -7.62 -10.28 4.76
C THR A 32 -7.60 -10.44 3.24
N GLY A 33 -7.13 -9.41 2.55
CA GLY A 33 -7.17 -9.40 1.08
C GLY A 33 -6.24 -10.43 0.45
N LEU A 34 -5.13 -10.73 1.09
CA LEU A 34 -4.21 -11.75 0.62
C LEU A 34 -4.49 -13.13 1.22
N GLU A 35 -5.52 -13.20 2.07
CA GLU A 35 -5.94 -14.46 2.70
C GLU A 35 -4.82 -15.09 3.53
N LEU A 36 -4.12 -14.25 4.28
CA LEU A 36 -3.05 -14.72 5.14
C LEU A 36 -3.62 -15.14 6.49
N GLU A 37 -2.97 -16.14 7.11
CA GLU A 37 -3.35 -16.58 8.45
C GLU A 37 -2.45 -15.89 9.47
N GLY A 38 -2.56 -14.57 9.54
CA GLY A 38 -1.69 -13.79 10.38
C GLY A 38 -0.57 -13.18 9.56
N LEU A 39 0.36 -12.54 10.23
CA LEU A 39 1.40 -11.78 9.55
C LEU A 39 2.65 -12.58 9.23
N SER A 40 2.74 -13.82 9.73
CA SER A 40 3.95 -14.62 9.54
C SER A 40 4.23 -14.93 8.08
N GLY A 41 3.19 -14.99 7.24
CA GLY A 41 3.36 -15.28 5.82
C GLY A 41 3.53 -14.05 4.95
N LEU A 42 3.52 -12.86 5.56
CA LEU A 42 3.51 -11.62 4.79
C LEU A 42 4.80 -11.41 4.00
N ALA A 43 5.94 -11.63 4.65
CA ALA A 43 7.24 -11.40 3.99
C ALA A 43 7.40 -12.29 2.76
N GLU A 44 6.98 -13.53 2.88
CA GLU A 44 7.03 -14.48 1.77
C GLU A 44 6.16 -13.99 0.63
N ARG A 45 4.93 -13.59 0.94
CA ARG A 45 3.97 -13.14 -0.06
C ARG A 45 4.47 -11.87 -0.75
N MET A 46 5.13 -10.97 0.00
CA MET A 46 5.61 -9.72 -0.55
C MET A 46 6.70 -9.91 -1.59
N ARG A 47 7.37 -11.05 -1.58
CA ARG A 47 8.42 -11.32 -2.57
C ARG A 47 7.86 -11.73 -3.92
N ALA A 48 6.60 -12.16 -3.96
CA ALA A 48 6.02 -12.70 -5.18
C ALA A 48 4.57 -12.25 -5.31
N LEU A 49 4.35 -10.95 -5.30
CA LEU A 49 3.01 -10.39 -5.44
C LEU A 49 2.51 -10.55 -6.87
N SER A 50 1.30 -11.06 -7.02
CA SER A 50 0.61 -10.99 -8.29
C SER A 50 0.10 -9.57 -8.50
N ALA A 51 -0.37 -9.26 -9.70
CA ALA A 51 -0.97 -7.96 -9.96
C ALA A 51 -2.17 -7.72 -9.05
N GLN A 52 -2.95 -8.76 -8.82
CA GLN A 52 -4.10 -8.68 -7.94
C GLN A 52 -3.67 -8.38 -6.50
N ASP A 53 -2.63 -9.09 -6.04
CA ASP A 53 -2.08 -8.85 -4.72
C ASP A 53 -1.55 -7.42 -4.59
N LEU A 54 -0.88 -6.94 -5.64
CA LEU A 54 -0.33 -5.60 -5.64
C LEU A 54 -1.43 -4.55 -5.48
N MET A 55 -2.55 -4.74 -6.17
CA MET A 55 -3.68 -3.83 -6.03
C MET A 55 -4.25 -3.84 -4.63
N VAL A 56 -4.35 -5.02 -4.01
CA VAL A 56 -4.86 -5.12 -2.65
C VAL A 56 -3.95 -4.36 -1.68
N VAL A 57 -2.65 -4.59 -1.79
CA VAL A 57 -1.68 -3.95 -0.89
C VAL A 57 -1.65 -2.44 -1.11
N LEU A 58 -1.61 -2.02 -2.36
CA LEU A 58 -1.56 -0.60 -2.67
C LEU A 58 -2.82 0.12 -2.18
N ALA A 59 -3.99 -0.48 -2.40
CA ALA A 59 -5.23 0.12 -1.94
C ALA A 59 -5.25 0.30 -0.42
N ALA A 60 -4.77 -0.71 0.30
CA ALA A 60 -4.71 -0.64 1.76
C ALA A 60 -3.80 0.49 2.22
N LEU A 61 -2.64 0.63 1.58
CA LEU A 61 -1.69 1.69 1.93
C LEU A 61 -2.24 3.07 1.61
N LEU A 62 -2.93 3.20 0.48
CA LEU A 62 -3.56 4.45 0.10
C LEU A 62 -4.63 4.85 1.11
N ARG A 63 -5.46 3.89 1.52
CA ARG A 63 -6.47 4.18 2.54
C ARG A 63 -5.83 4.58 3.85
N GLY A 64 -4.70 3.96 4.19
CA GLY A 64 -3.95 4.33 5.37
C GLY A 64 -3.43 5.75 5.32
N GLY A 65 -3.15 6.26 4.12
CA GLY A 65 -2.69 7.62 3.91
C GLY A 65 -3.81 8.62 3.66
N GLY A 66 -5.05 8.15 3.62
CA GLY A 66 -6.19 9.04 3.41
C GLY A 66 -6.58 9.20 1.95
N GLU A 67 -5.98 8.43 1.04
CA GLU A 67 -6.27 8.53 -0.40
C GLU A 67 -7.35 7.52 -0.79
N THR A 68 -8.52 7.66 -0.18
CA THR A 68 -9.58 6.67 -0.35
C THR A 68 -10.16 6.65 -1.74
N ALA A 69 -10.20 7.80 -2.42
CA ALA A 69 -10.75 7.84 -3.76
C ALA A 69 -9.92 7.02 -4.74
N LEU A 70 -8.60 7.21 -4.72
CA LEU A 70 -7.73 6.45 -5.60
C LEU A 70 -7.74 4.97 -5.23
N ALA A 71 -7.78 4.67 -3.95
CA ALA A 71 -7.81 3.28 -3.50
C ALA A 71 -8.98 2.51 -4.12
N GLY A 72 -10.12 3.18 -4.29
CA GLY A 72 -11.30 2.53 -4.86
C GLY A 72 -11.30 2.45 -6.38
N GLU A 73 -10.32 3.03 -7.04
CA GLU A 73 -10.30 3.11 -8.51
C GLU A 73 -9.04 2.56 -9.13
N LEU A 74 -8.25 1.78 -8.39
CA LEU A 74 -6.94 1.33 -8.87
C LEU A 74 -7.02 0.53 -10.16
N ASP A 75 -8.11 -0.20 -10.36
CA ASP A 75 -8.25 -1.05 -11.52
C ASP A 75 -8.35 -0.25 -12.81
N ARG A 76 -8.65 1.05 -12.73
CA ARG A 76 -8.79 1.88 -13.92
C ARG A 76 -8.13 3.25 -13.78
N ALA A 77 -7.30 3.45 -12.78
CA ALA A 77 -6.71 4.75 -12.51
C ALA A 77 -5.45 5.05 -13.31
N GLY A 78 -4.95 4.08 -14.05
CA GLY A 78 -3.76 4.28 -14.87
C GLY A 78 -2.47 4.33 -14.07
N VAL A 79 -2.42 3.63 -12.95
CA VAL A 79 -1.20 3.55 -12.16
C VAL A 79 -0.23 2.60 -12.86
N GLU A 80 1.01 3.06 -13.04
CA GLU A 80 2.05 2.26 -13.66
C GLU A 80 2.49 1.17 -12.69
N PRO A 81 2.66 -0.07 -13.17
CA PRO A 81 3.11 -1.15 -12.26
C PRO A 81 4.41 -0.84 -11.54
N ARG A 82 5.35 -0.17 -12.22
CA ARG A 82 6.60 0.20 -11.58
C ARG A 82 6.37 1.19 -10.44
N GLU A 83 5.54 2.18 -10.67
CA GLU A 83 5.22 3.15 -9.62
C GLU A 83 4.57 2.47 -8.43
N ALA A 84 3.69 1.52 -8.72
CA ALA A 84 2.98 0.80 -7.66
C ALA A 84 3.94 -0.02 -6.80
N THR A 85 4.84 -0.77 -7.44
CA THR A 85 5.81 -1.59 -6.69
C THR A 85 6.75 -0.73 -5.88
N GLU A 86 7.21 0.39 -6.45
CA GLU A 86 8.12 1.28 -5.73
C GLU A 86 7.43 1.91 -4.53
N ALA A 87 6.18 2.32 -4.70
CA ALA A 87 5.42 2.92 -3.61
C ALA A 87 5.21 1.93 -2.47
N VAL A 88 4.87 0.70 -2.81
CA VAL A 88 4.67 -0.34 -1.80
C VAL A 88 5.96 -0.60 -1.03
N ALA A 89 7.08 -0.75 -1.76
CA ALA A 89 8.37 -1.00 -1.12
C ALA A 89 8.74 0.15 -0.19
N LYS A 90 8.51 1.38 -0.64
CA LYS A 90 8.83 2.56 0.14
C LYS A 90 8.00 2.64 1.41
N ALA A 91 6.71 2.33 1.30
CA ALA A 91 5.82 2.39 2.45
C ALA A 91 6.18 1.34 3.50
N PHE A 92 6.52 0.13 3.05
CA PHE A 92 6.93 -0.92 3.97
C PHE A 92 8.26 -0.60 4.64
N ALA A 93 9.21 -0.05 3.87
CA ALA A 93 10.48 0.36 4.43
C ALA A 93 10.31 1.44 5.50
N ALA A 94 9.44 2.40 5.24
CA ALA A 94 9.17 3.47 6.20
C ALA A 94 8.55 2.94 7.48
N ALA A 95 7.67 1.95 7.35
CA ALA A 95 7.01 1.36 8.52
C ALA A 95 8.00 0.54 9.34
N ALA A 96 8.99 -0.07 8.70
CA ALA A 96 9.98 -0.89 9.41
C ALA A 96 11.02 -0.04 10.11
N GLY A 97 11.24 1.17 9.61
CA GLY A 97 12.24 2.07 10.17
C GLY A 97 11.69 2.95 11.23
#